data_2054b6d50f304944bd22e97cb9be42ea
#
_entry.id   2054b6d50f304944bd22e97cb9be42ea
#
_cell.length_a   1.000
_cell.length_b   1.000
_cell.length_c   1.000
_cell.angle_alpha   90.00
_cell.angle_beta   90.00
_cell.angle_gamma   90.00
#
_symmetry.space_group_name_H-M   'P 1'
#
loop_
_entity.id
_entity.type
_entity.pdbx_description
1 polymer ?
#
loop_
_entity_poly.entity_id
_entity_poly.type
_entity_poly.pdbx_seq_one_letter_code
_entity_poly.pdbx_strand_id
1 'polypeptide(L)'
;MDTETWEKQEGVIFLRKIGIKIGQTVLDFGCGAGHYTIPAAKIMENSGIVYAMDTQQHALKELRQKAKAHNLTNIKIIKTSGRMKLPVESRTVDVVLFYDVLHYLGKRDRKKLYAEAFRLLKQDGFLSVYPKHTLEDGPMQEFRGLSLSDVKREIEGSNFVFVHKHRGFISHDDGLNQGCVLNFSKYEEMEKYERNRNFKNYYRAIPQ
;
A
#
# COMPACT_ATOMS: atom_id res chain seq x y z
N MET A 1 -2.01 4.14 -21.99
CA MET A 1 -0.82 3.60 -21.30
C MET A 1 -1.26 2.28 -20.73
N ASP A 2 -0.54 1.22 -20.97
CA ASP A 2 -0.89 -0.13 -20.58
C ASP A 2 -0.21 -0.54 -19.25
N THR A 3 -0.64 -1.67 -18.69
CA THR A 3 -0.11 -2.20 -17.43
C THR A 3 1.38 -2.56 -17.53
N GLU A 4 1.88 -2.91 -18.71
CA GLU A 4 3.28 -3.23 -18.92
C GLU A 4 4.19 -1.99 -18.76
N THR A 5 3.78 -0.85 -19.31
CA THR A 5 4.45 0.45 -19.14
C THR A 5 4.42 0.89 -17.67
N TRP A 6 3.29 0.65 -16.97
CA TRP A 6 3.18 0.89 -15.54
C TRP A 6 4.18 0.05 -14.74
N GLU A 7 4.22 -1.25 -14.93
CA GLU A 7 5.12 -2.15 -14.20
C GLU A 7 6.61 -1.89 -14.51
N LYS A 8 6.91 -1.41 -15.72
CA LYS A 8 8.29 -1.12 -16.13
C LYS A 8 8.82 0.21 -15.61
N GLN A 9 8.01 1.28 -15.62
CA GLN A 9 8.50 2.63 -15.39
C GLN A 9 7.58 3.48 -14.49
N GLU A 10 6.33 3.70 -14.89
CA GLU A 10 5.45 4.68 -14.25
C GLU A 10 5.13 4.29 -12.79
N GLY A 11 4.90 3.02 -12.51
CA GLY A 11 4.67 2.51 -11.15
C GLY A 11 5.89 2.69 -10.26
N VAL A 12 7.11 2.56 -10.80
CA VAL A 12 8.35 2.84 -10.06
C VAL A 12 8.43 4.32 -9.68
N ILE A 13 8.16 5.22 -10.64
CA ILE A 13 8.15 6.67 -10.39
C ILE A 13 7.09 7.01 -9.35
N PHE A 14 5.87 6.47 -9.52
CA PHE A 14 4.77 6.72 -8.60
C PHE A 14 5.06 6.22 -7.18
N LEU A 15 5.54 4.99 -7.03
CA LEU A 15 5.82 4.41 -5.72
C LEU A 15 7.00 5.12 -5.01
N ARG A 16 8.00 5.60 -5.75
CA ARG A 16 9.02 6.48 -5.17
C ARG A 16 8.44 7.81 -4.70
N LYS A 17 7.53 8.40 -5.47
CA LYS A 17 6.85 9.65 -5.09
C LYS A 17 6.03 9.50 -3.81
N ILE A 18 5.41 8.37 -3.57
CA ILE A 18 4.66 8.11 -2.32
C ILE A 18 5.55 7.81 -1.11
N GLY A 19 6.86 7.63 -1.30
CA GLY A 19 7.82 7.46 -0.23
C GLY A 19 8.49 6.09 -0.12
N ILE A 20 8.30 5.18 -1.09
CA ILE A 20 9.00 3.89 -1.11
C ILE A 20 10.47 4.10 -1.52
N LYS A 21 11.39 3.49 -0.78
CA LYS A 21 12.84 3.66 -0.92
C LYS A 21 13.55 2.31 -1.05
N ILE A 22 14.77 2.36 -1.58
CA ILE A 22 15.67 1.20 -1.65
C ILE A 22 15.89 0.58 -0.26
N GLY A 23 15.99 -0.73 -0.19
CA GLY A 23 16.32 -1.47 1.04
C GLY A 23 15.17 -1.63 2.04
N GLN A 24 13.98 -1.09 1.77
CA GLN A 24 12.82 -1.23 2.65
C GLN A 24 12.20 -2.63 2.60
N THR A 25 11.38 -2.93 3.58
CA THR A 25 10.45 -4.06 3.59
C THR A 25 9.05 -3.55 3.28
N VAL A 26 8.48 -3.99 2.17
CA VAL A 26 7.12 -3.62 1.73
C VAL A 26 6.19 -4.82 1.86
N LEU A 27 4.97 -4.60 2.32
CA LEU A 27 3.90 -5.58 2.27
C LEU A 27 2.80 -5.09 1.33
N ASP A 28 2.53 -5.88 0.30
CA ASP A 28 1.46 -5.65 -0.68
C ASP A 28 0.33 -6.66 -0.43
N PHE A 29 -0.75 -6.20 0.21
CA PHE A 29 -1.89 -7.03 0.58
C PHE A 29 -3.01 -6.90 -0.45
N GLY A 30 -3.43 -8.02 -1.01
CA GLY A 30 -4.29 -8.07 -2.18
C GLY A 30 -3.50 -7.78 -3.46
N CYS A 31 -2.28 -8.34 -3.56
CA CYS A 31 -1.32 -8.00 -4.61
C CYS A 31 -1.77 -8.37 -6.03
N GLY A 32 -2.79 -9.23 -6.18
CA GLY A 32 -3.25 -9.69 -7.49
C GLY A 32 -2.11 -10.25 -8.34
N ALA A 33 -2.07 -9.86 -9.60
CA ALA A 33 -1.04 -10.20 -10.58
C ALA A 33 0.25 -9.34 -10.43
N GLY A 34 0.32 -8.47 -9.40
CA GLY A 34 1.55 -7.78 -9.02
C GLY A 34 1.79 -6.42 -9.61
N HIS A 35 0.76 -5.70 -10.01
CA HIS A 35 0.88 -4.35 -10.60
C HIS A 35 1.62 -3.35 -9.69
N TYR A 36 1.58 -3.54 -8.37
CA TYR A 36 2.33 -2.74 -7.41
C TYR A 36 3.55 -3.50 -6.86
N THR A 37 3.45 -4.83 -6.73
CA THR A 37 4.55 -5.69 -6.29
C THR A 37 5.78 -5.57 -7.18
N ILE A 38 5.61 -5.65 -8.52
CA ILE A 38 6.72 -5.61 -9.48
C ILE A 38 7.48 -4.28 -9.41
N PRO A 39 6.83 -3.10 -9.55
CA PRO A 39 7.54 -1.82 -9.41
C PRO A 39 8.12 -1.62 -7.99
N ALA A 40 7.46 -2.07 -6.92
CA ALA A 40 8.04 -2.01 -5.57
C ALA A 40 9.33 -2.83 -5.49
N ALA A 41 9.33 -4.07 -5.99
CA ALA A 41 10.51 -4.93 -5.99
C ALA A 41 11.69 -4.33 -6.78
N LYS A 42 11.42 -3.65 -7.89
CA LYS A 42 12.43 -2.90 -8.65
C LYS A 42 13.05 -1.76 -7.83
N ILE A 43 12.25 -1.06 -7.02
CA ILE A 43 12.75 0.01 -6.14
C ILE A 43 13.61 -0.56 -5.02
N MET A 44 13.18 -1.68 -4.42
CA MET A 44 13.87 -2.31 -3.28
C MET A 44 15.25 -2.82 -3.67
N GLU A 45 15.46 -3.21 -4.93
CA GLU A 45 16.65 -3.91 -5.41
C GLU A 45 16.94 -5.16 -4.54
N ASN A 46 18.18 -5.63 -4.48
CA ASN A 46 18.54 -6.81 -3.70
C ASN A 46 18.66 -6.54 -2.18
N SER A 47 18.53 -5.29 -1.75
CA SER A 47 18.70 -4.88 -0.34
C SER A 47 17.39 -4.83 0.46
N GLY A 48 16.24 -4.91 -0.21
CA GLY A 48 14.93 -4.93 0.42
C GLY A 48 14.09 -6.14 0.00
N ILE A 49 12.87 -6.24 0.53
CA ILE A 49 11.97 -7.36 0.27
C ILE A 49 10.52 -6.90 0.11
N VAL A 50 9.78 -7.51 -0.81
CA VAL A 50 8.34 -7.35 -0.93
C VAL A 50 7.62 -8.63 -0.51
N TYR A 51 6.77 -8.55 0.51
CA TYR A 51 5.79 -9.58 0.85
C TYR A 51 4.53 -9.34 0.02
N ALA A 52 4.30 -10.18 -1.00
CA ALA A 52 3.12 -10.11 -1.87
C ALA A 52 2.09 -11.15 -1.43
N MET A 53 0.92 -10.69 -1.00
CA MET A 53 -0.11 -11.55 -0.42
C MET A 53 -1.43 -11.46 -1.17
N ASP A 54 -1.99 -12.61 -1.54
CA ASP A 54 -3.33 -12.71 -2.14
C ASP A 54 -3.99 -14.04 -1.78
N THR A 55 -5.31 -14.11 -1.94
CA THR A 55 -6.09 -15.33 -1.79
C THR A 55 -6.19 -16.11 -3.11
N GLN A 56 -6.01 -15.46 -4.26
CA GLN A 56 -6.23 -16.00 -5.58
C GLN A 56 -4.99 -16.66 -6.16
N GLN A 57 -5.01 -17.97 -6.26
CA GLN A 57 -3.87 -18.78 -6.72
C GLN A 57 -3.45 -18.46 -8.16
N HIS A 58 -4.40 -18.14 -9.06
CA HIS A 58 -4.08 -17.80 -10.45
C HIS A 58 -3.30 -16.50 -10.54
N ALA A 59 -3.71 -15.46 -9.81
CA ALA A 59 -3.03 -14.17 -9.77
C ALA A 59 -1.60 -14.30 -9.21
N LEU A 60 -1.42 -15.09 -8.15
CA LEU A 60 -0.09 -15.38 -7.62
C LEU A 60 0.80 -16.20 -8.57
N LYS A 61 0.20 -17.03 -9.45
CA LYS A 61 0.94 -17.74 -10.51
C LYS A 61 1.43 -16.75 -11.56
N GLU A 62 0.59 -15.82 -11.96
CA GLU A 62 0.95 -14.76 -12.90
C GLU A 62 2.05 -13.86 -12.33
N LEU A 63 1.93 -13.41 -11.07
CA LEU A 63 2.98 -12.66 -10.39
C LEU A 63 4.33 -13.40 -10.40
N ARG A 64 4.35 -14.73 -10.16
CA ARG A 64 5.60 -15.50 -10.25
C ARG A 64 6.22 -15.47 -11.64
N GLN A 65 5.38 -15.55 -12.69
CA GLN A 65 5.85 -15.47 -14.07
C GLN A 65 6.46 -14.11 -14.38
N LYS A 66 5.79 -13.04 -13.99
CA LYS A 66 6.27 -11.65 -14.13
C LYS A 66 7.57 -11.43 -13.35
N ALA A 67 7.63 -11.86 -12.08
CA ALA A 67 8.84 -11.75 -11.27
C ALA A 67 10.04 -12.45 -11.93
N LYS A 68 9.84 -13.66 -12.47
CA LYS A 68 10.87 -14.39 -13.23
C LYS A 68 11.28 -13.66 -14.50
N ALA A 69 10.34 -13.14 -15.28
CA ALA A 69 10.61 -12.41 -16.52
C ALA A 69 11.44 -11.13 -16.28
N HIS A 70 11.27 -10.50 -15.10
CA HIS A 70 12.03 -9.33 -14.68
C HIS A 70 13.27 -9.64 -13.83
N ASN A 71 13.64 -10.93 -13.65
CA ASN A 71 14.76 -11.36 -12.79
C ASN A 71 14.69 -10.84 -11.35
N LEU A 72 13.47 -10.67 -10.80
CA LEU A 72 13.26 -10.21 -9.43
C LEU A 72 13.29 -11.39 -8.45
N THR A 73 14.25 -11.37 -7.52
CA THR A 73 14.47 -12.41 -6.51
C THR A 73 14.03 -11.98 -5.10
N ASN A 74 13.64 -10.71 -4.94
CA ASN A 74 13.32 -10.07 -3.68
C ASN A 74 11.79 -10.02 -3.39
N ILE A 75 11.00 -10.90 -4.00
CA ILE A 75 9.55 -11.01 -3.78
C ILE A 75 9.24 -12.31 -3.05
N LYS A 76 8.64 -12.21 -1.87
CA LYS A 76 8.10 -13.35 -1.13
C LYS A 76 6.59 -13.45 -1.36
N ILE A 77 6.19 -14.38 -2.23
CA ILE A 77 4.78 -14.59 -2.60
C ILE A 77 4.13 -15.54 -1.58
N ILE A 78 3.05 -15.07 -0.95
CA ILE A 78 2.33 -15.78 0.12
C ILE A 78 0.85 -15.88 -0.25
N LYS A 79 0.35 -17.10 -0.38
CA LYS A 79 -1.09 -17.34 -0.48
C LYS A 79 -1.72 -17.22 0.91
N THR A 80 -2.69 -16.33 1.06
CA THR A 80 -3.45 -16.18 2.31
C THR A 80 -4.79 -16.89 2.25
N SER A 81 -5.37 -17.14 3.42
CA SER A 81 -6.70 -17.75 3.54
C SER A 81 -7.82 -16.70 3.71
N GLY A 82 -7.51 -15.42 3.50
CA GLY A 82 -8.42 -14.30 3.80
C GLY A 82 -8.50 -13.94 5.29
N ARG A 83 -7.73 -14.61 6.15
CA ARG A 83 -7.62 -14.20 7.56
C ARG A 83 -6.82 -12.92 7.68
N MET A 84 -7.30 -12.01 8.53
CA MET A 84 -6.67 -10.69 8.71
C MET A 84 -5.40 -10.72 9.57
N LYS A 85 -5.00 -11.85 10.15
CA LYS A 85 -3.70 -12.01 10.81
C LYS A 85 -2.69 -12.56 9.80
N LEU A 86 -1.64 -11.79 9.53
CA LEU A 86 -0.67 -12.08 8.48
C LEU A 86 0.58 -12.75 9.06
N PRO A 87 1.21 -13.68 8.32
CA PRO A 87 2.39 -14.44 8.78
C PRO A 87 3.69 -13.62 8.63
N VAL A 88 3.69 -12.41 9.17
CA VAL A 88 4.83 -11.49 9.20
C VAL A 88 5.01 -11.00 10.63
N GLU A 89 6.26 -10.84 11.06
CA GLU A 89 6.60 -10.38 12.40
C GLU A 89 6.21 -8.93 12.64
N SER A 90 5.91 -8.60 13.91
CA SER A 90 5.56 -7.25 14.32
C SER A 90 6.73 -6.29 14.14
N ARG A 91 6.46 -5.06 13.70
CA ARG A 91 7.45 -3.98 13.59
C ARG A 91 8.63 -4.30 12.66
N THR A 92 8.37 -5.06 11.58
CA THR A 92 9.41 -5.42 10.58
C THR A 92 9.17 -4.79 9.21
N VAL A 93 7.99 -4.22 8.97
CA VAL A 93 7.58 -3.68 7.68
C VAL A 93 7.74 -2.15 7.66
N ASP A 94 8.36 -1.61 6.62
CA ASP A 94 8.49 -0.17 6.42
C ASP A 94 7.23 0.44 5.78
N VAL A 95 6.63 -0.30 4.82
CA VAL A 95 5.46 0.18 4.08
C VAL A 95 4.44 -0.94 3.92
N VAL A 96 3.18 -0.65 4.25
CA VAL A 96 2.04 -1.52 3.94
C VAL A 96 1.20 -0.87 2.85
N LEU A 97 0.89 -1.61 1.80
CA LEU A 97 0.02 -1.20 0.69
C LEU A 97 -1.33 -1.91 0.81
N PHE A 98 -2.43 -1.13 0.87
CA PHE A 98 -3.80 -1.59 0.70
C PHE A 98 -4.37 -0.92 -0.55
N TYR A 99 -4.02 -1.46 -1.71
CA TYR A 99 -4.37 -0.89 -2.98
C TYR A 99 -5.48 -1.68 -3.65
N ASP A 100 -6.61 -1.01 -3.89
CA ASP A 100 -7.78 -1.57 -4.57
C ASP A 100 -8.33 -2.87 -3.93
N VAL A 101 -8.23 -3.00 -2.62
CA VAL A 101 -8.61 -4.22 -1.89
C VAL A 101 -9.66 -3.99 -0.80
N LEU A 102 -9.75 -2.78 -0.25
CA LEU A 102 -10.57 -2.52 0.94
C LEU A 102 -12.07 -2.61 0.66
N HIS A 103 -12.50 -2.33 -0.55
CA HIS A 103 -13.91 -2.38 -0.94
C HIS A 103 -14.49 -3.82 -0.99
N TYR A 104 -13.64 -4.86 -0.98
CA TYR A 104 -14.08 -6.27 -0.83
C TYR A 104 -14.32 -6.67 0.63
N LEU A 105 -13.89 -5.88 1.60
CA LEU A 105 -13.89 -6.21 3.01
C LEU A 105 -14.99 -5.46 3.76
N GLY A 106 -15.81 -6.18 4.52
CA GLY A 106 -16.76 -5.57 5.46
C GLY A 106 -16.04 -4.73 6.53
N LYS A 107 -16.72 -3.75 7.09
CA LYS A 107 -16.17 -2.79 8.08
C LYS A 107 -15.40 -3.47 9.23
N ARG A 108 -15.91 -4.61 9.73
CA ARG A 108 -15.25 -5.37 10.81
C ARG A 108 -13.88 -5.91 10.40
N ASP A 109 -13.77 -6.40 9.17
CA ASP A 109 -12.53 -7.01 8.68
C ASP A 109 -11.55 -5.93 8.23
N ARG A 110 -12.00 -4.81 7.69
CA ARG A 110 -11.14 -3.63 7.47
C ARG A 110 -10.51 -3.15 8.77
N LYS A 111 -11.28 -3.03 9.87
CA LYS A 111 -10.72 -2.66 11.20
C LYS A 111 -9.64 -3.63 11.67
N LYS A 112 -9.85 -4.94 11.49
CA LYS A 112 -8.81 -5.94 11.84
C LYS A 112 -7.58 -5.79 10.97
N LEU A 113 -7.77 -5.52 9.68
CA LEU A 113 -6.67 -5.33 8.74
C LEU A 113 -5.86 -4.06 9.06
N TYR A 114 -6.50 -2.96 9.44
CA TYR A 114 -5.79 -1.76 9.91
C TYR A 114 -5.00 -2.02 11.20
N ALA A 115 -5.58 -2.73 12.16
CA ALA A 115 -4.87 -3.11 13.39
C ALA A 115 -3.67 -4.03 13.07
N GLU A 116 -3.80 -4.90 12.08
CA GLU A 116 -2.70 -5.75 11.63
C GLU A 116 -1.61 -4.93 10.93
N ALA A 117 -1.96 -3.99 10.06
CA ALA A 117 -1.00 -3.05 9.48
C ALA A 117 -0.23 -2.28 10.58
N PHE A 118 -0.95 -1.79 11.60
CA PHE A 118 -0.34 -1.11 12.74
C PHE A 118 0.66 -2.00 13.49
N ARG A 119 0.32 -3.29 13.69
CA ARG A 119 1.21 -4.27 14.32
C ARG A 119 2.48 -4.51 13.50
N LEU A 120 2.36 -4.62 12.18
CA LEU A 120 3.44 -4.97 11.26
C LEU A 120 4.42 -3.83 11.01
N LEU A 121 3.90 -2.61 10.91
CA LEU A 121 4.71 -1.44 10.62
C LEU A 121 5.74 -1.16 11.71
N LYS A 122 6.96 -0.85 11.27
CA LYS A 122 7.99 -0.23 12.10
C LYS A 122 7.48 1.08 12.69
N GLN A 123 8.20 1.67 13.61
CA GLN A 123 7.81 2.92 14.27
C GLN A 123 7.69 4.06 13.25
N ASP A 124 8.63 4.18 12.34
CA ASP A 124 8.73 5.17 11.27
C ASP A 124 8.13 4.68 9.93
N GLY A 125 7.47 3.52 9.94
CA GLY A 125 6.79 2.96 8.79
C GLY A 125 5.44 3.62 8.50
N PHE A 126 4.93 3.49 7.29
CA PHE A 126 3.66 4.09 6.90
C PHE A 126 2.71 3.12 6.19
N LEU A 127 1.41 3.38 6.36
CA LEU A 127 0.35 2.73 5.61
C LEU A 127 0.00 3.60 4.40
N SER A 128 0.00 3.00 3.21
CA SER A 128 -0.43 3.63 1.97
C SER A 128 -1.67 2.93 1.42
N VAL A 129 -2.69 3.70 1.10
CA VAL A 129 -4.01 3.17 0.72
C VAL A 129 -4.48 3.78 -0.58
N TYR A 130 -4.85 2.95 -1.55
CA TYR A 130 -5.61 3.35 -2.73
C TYR A 130 -7.08 2.93 -2.52
N PRO A 131 -7.93 3.84 -2.02
CA PRO A 131 -9.32 3.55 -1.69
C PRO A 131 -10.21 3.70 -2.94
N LYS A 132 -10.05 2.84 -3.91
CA LYS A 132 -10.89 2.76 -5.11
C LYS A 132 -12.34 2.42 -4.72
N HIS A 133 -13.29 2.76 -5.59
CA HIS A 133 -14.71 2.44 -5.46
C HIS A 133 -15.46 3.13 -4.28
N THR A 134 -14.99 4.31 -3.87
CA THR A 134 -15.75 5.20 -3.00
C THR A 134 -16.90 5.89 -3.76
N LEU A 135 -17.75 6.64 -3.06
CA LEU A 135 -18.86 7.40 -3.66
C LEU A 135 -18.41 8.30 -4.82
N GLU A 136 -17.19 8.83 -4.75
CA GLU A 136 -16.62 9.72 -5.76
C GLU A 136 -15.98 8.98 -6.96
N ASP A 137 -15.87 7.65 -6.88
CA ASP A 137 -15.08 6.88 -7.83
C ASP A 137 -15.72 5.51 -8.16
N GLY A 138 -16.96 5.52 -8.69
CA GLY A 138 -17.69 4.32 -9.09
C GLY A 138 -17.95 3.35 -7.94
N PRO A 139 -18.86 3.67 -7.00
CA PRO A 139 -19.09 2.93 -5.77
C PRO A 139 -19.40 1.45 -5.98
N MET A 140 -18.66 0.57 -5.32
CA MET A 140 -18.82 -0.88 -5.40
C MET A 140 -18.76 -1.56 -4.03
N GLN A 141 -19.30 -2.77 -3.95
CA GLN A 141 -19.16 -3.68 -2.81
C GLN A 141 -19.44 -2.97 -1.47
N GLU A 142 -18.55 -3.15 -0.51
CA GLU A 142 -18.63 -2.59 0.83
C GLU A 142 -18.34 -1.06 0.88
N PHE A 143 -17.90 -0.47 -0.24
CA PHE A 143 -17.68 0.98 -0.36
C PHE A 143 -18.86 1.73 -1.00
N ARG A 144 -19.95 1.04 -1.35
CA ARG A 144 -21.12 1.62 -2.06
C ARG A 144 -21.70 2.86 -1.34
N GLY A 145 -21.59 2.95 -0.03
CA GLY A 145 -22.08 4.07 0.78
C GLY A 145 -20.99 4.90 1.45
N LEU A 146 -19.71 4.71 1.10
CA LEU A 146 -18.59 5.38 1.76
C LEU A 146 -17.93 6.41 0.85
N SER A 147 -17.79 7.63 1.35
CA SER A 147 -16.95 8.65 0.73
C SER A 147 -15.46 8.41 1.03
N LEU A 148 -14.58 9.04 0.26
CA LEU A 148 -13.14 9.07 0.55
C LEU A 148 -12.85 9.56 1.98
N SER A 149 -13.62 10.55 2.44
CA SER A 149 -13.50 11.08 3.79
C SER A 149 -13.94 10.08 4.87
N ASP A 150 -14.92 9.22 4.57
CA ASP A 150 -15.33 8.16 5.50
C ASP A 150 -14.25 7.10 5.64
N VAL A 151 -13.65 6.65 4.53
CA VAL A 151 -12.53 5.71 4.54
C VAL A 151 -11.33 6.28 5.30
N LYS A 152 -11.00 7.55 5.05
CA LYS A 152 -9.94 8.24 5.80
C LYS A 152 -10.21 8.23 7.31
N ARG A 153 -11.41 8.64 7.75
CA ARG A 153 -11.80 8.64 9.17
C ARG A 153 -11.78 7.23 9.79
N GLU A 154 -12.14 6.20 9.02
CA GLU A 154 -12.11 4.82 9.48
C GLU A 154 -10.68 4.35 9.78
N ILE A 155 -9.71 4.75 8.95
CA ILE A 155 -8.29 4.46 9.14
C ILE A 155 -7.74 5.24 10.34
N GLU A 156 -8.05 6.53 10.45
CA GLU A 156 -7.65 7.40 11.58
C GLU A 156 -8.18 6.86 12.91
N GLY A 157 -9.42 6.30 12.93
CA GLY A 157 -9.99 5.60 14.09
C GLY A 157 -9.29 4.27 14.46
N SER A 158 -8.24 3.89 13.74
CA SER A 158 -7.43 2.69 13.97
C SER A 158 -5.98 3.01 14.35
N ASN A 159 -5.76 4.12 15.05
CA ASN A 159 -4.46 4.62 15.52
C ASN A 159 -3.50 5.05 14.41
N PHE A 160 -4.03 5.53 13.30
CA PHE A 160 -3.27 6.16 12.23
C PHE A 160 -3.58 7.66 12.15
N VAL A 161 -2.62 8.43 11.62
CA VAL A 161 -2.78 9.85 11.32
C VAL A 161 -2.56 10.04 9.82
N PHE A 162 -3.49 10.72 9.17
CA PHE A 162 -3.34 11.09 7.77
C PHE A 162 -2.16 12.06 7.59
N VAL A 163 -1.29 11.76 6.62
CA VAL A 163 -0.09 12.55 6.34
C VAL A 163 -0.21 13.26 5.00
N HIS A 164 -0.48 12.51 3.92
CA HIS A 164 -0.44 13.08 2.58
C HIS A 164 -1.40 12.37 1.62
N LYS A 165 -1.87 13.12 0.61
CA LYS A 165 -2.67 12.62 -0.52
C LYS A 165 -1.89 12.80 -1.81
N HIS A 166 -1.54 11.69 -2.46
CA HIS A 166 -0.91 11.69 -3.77
C HIS A 166 -1.96 11.48 -4.86
N ARG A 167 -1.92 12.29 -5.91
CA ARG A 167 -2.76 12.13 -7.09
C ARG A 167 -1.91 11.76 -8.30
N GLY A 168 -2.49 10.96 -9.21
CA GLY A 168 -1.85 10.59 -10.46
C GLY A 168 -2.62 9.53 -11.21
N PHE A 169 -2.04 9.09 -12.33
CA PHE A 169 -2.49 7.88 -12.98
C PHE A 169 -1.98 6.68 -12.18
N ILE A 170 -2.89 5.76 -11.86
CA ILE A 170 -2.65 4.64 -10.96
C ILE A 170 -3.25 3.39 -11.63
N SER A 171 -2.57 2.26 -11.54
CA SER A 171 -3.06 1.00 -12.09
C SER A 171 -4.33 0.54 -11.37
N HIS A 172 -5.35 0.16 -12.16
CA HIS A 172 -6.59 -0.41 -11.68
C HIS A 172 -7.16 -1.32 -12.77
N ASP A 173 -7.47 -2.57 -12.43
CA ASP A 173 -7.73 -3.63 -13.39
C ASP A 173 -6.62 -3.70 -14.46
N ASP A 174 -6.98 -3.77 -15.73
CA ASP A 174 -6.03 -3.85 -16.85
C ASP A 174 -5.64 -2.47 -17.43
N GLY A 175 -5.89 -1.37 -16.70
CA GLY A 175 -5.66 -0.01 -17.21
C GLY A 175 -5.07 0.97 -16.19
N LEU A 176 -4.87 2.21 -16.63
CA LEU A 176 -4.48 3.32 -15.78
C LEU A 176 -5.63 4.31 -15.64
N ASN A 177 -5.99 4.61 -14.40
CA ASN A 177 -7.04 5.54 -14.06
C ASN A 177 -6.50 6.71 -13.25
N GLN A 178 -7.12 7.88 -13.37
CA GLN A 178 -6.87 8.93 -12.41
C GLN A 178 -7.38 8.50 -11.04
N GLY A 179 -6.51 8.59 -10.04
CA GLY A 179 -6.86 8.19 -8.69
C GLY A 179 -6.07 8.93 -7.63
N CYS A 180 -6.30 8.56 -6.38
CA CYS A 180 -5.56 9.11 -5.27
C CYS A 180 -5.16 8.04 -4.27
N VAL A 181 -3.95 8.16 -3.76
CA VAL A 181 -3.40 7.35 -2.68
C VAL A 181 -3.29 8.21 -1.43
N LEU A 182 -3.65 7.64 -0.30
CA LEU A 182 -3.57 8.27 1.02
C LEU A 182 -2.48 7.60 1.83
N ASN A 183 -1.54 8.38 2.36
CA ASN A 183 -0.51 7.90 3.28
C ASN A 183 -0.86 8.27 4.73
N PHE A 184 -0.58 7.33 5.63
CA PHE A 184 -0.83 7.46 7.06
C PHE A 184 0.39 6.99 7.86
N SER A 185 0.74 7.74 8.90
CA SER A 185 1.72 7.34 9.93
C SER A 185 1.03 6.79 11.16
N LYS A 186 1.76 6.11 12.04
CA LYS A 186 1.26 5.72 13.35
C LYS A 186 1.03 6.93 14.25
N TYR A 187 -0.05 6.91 15.03
CA TYR A 187 -0.37 7.99 15.97
C TYR A 187 0.74 8.25 17.01
N GLU A 188 1.40 7.18 17.49
CA GLU A 188 2.47 7.29 18.48
C GLU A 188 3.68 8.12 18.01
N GLU A 189 3.88 8.24 16.69
CA GLU A 189 4.96 9.05 16.12
C GLU A 189 4.67 10.56 16.23
N MET A 190 3.42 10.96 16.05
CA MET A 190 3.03 12.37 16.08
C MET A 190 3.28 13.00 17.46
N GLU A 191 3.04 12.29 18.57
CA GLU A 191 3.32 12.82 19.91
C GLU A 191 4.82 13.11 20.16
N LYS A 192 5.71 12.30 19.58
CA LYS A 192 7.17 12.55 19.66
C LYS A 192 7.60 13.75 18.82
N TYR A 193 7.00 13.94 17.64
CA TYR A 193 7.33 15.04 16.73
C TYR A 193 6.78 16.39 17.23
N GLU A 194 5.57 16.42 17.76
CA GLU A 194 5.01 17.64 18.37
C GLU A 194 5.83 18.11 19.57
N ARG A 195 6.34 17.20 20.39
CA ARG A 195 7.27 17.52 21.48
C ARG A 195 8.61 18.09 20.99
N ASN A 196 9.06 17.72 19.78
CA ASN A 196 10.37 18.14 19.24
C ASN A 196 10.35 19.35 18.29
N ARG A 197 9.22 20.04 18.08
CA ARG A 197 9.03 21.29 17.26
C ARG A 197 9.67 21.32 15.85
N ASN A 198 10.11 20.19 15.29
CA ASN A 198 10.79 20.12 13.98
C ASN A 198 9.92 19.62 12.82
N PHE A 199 8.62 19.44 13.04
CA PHE A 199 7.69 18.87 12.07
C PHE A 199 7.61 19.65 10.74
N LYS A 200 7.73 20.97 10.77
CA LYS A 200 7.70 21.79 9.54
C LYS A 200 8.89 21.58 8.59
N ASN A 201 10.00 21.05 9.05
CA ASN A 201 11.22 20.90 8.24
C ASN A 201 11.29 19.54 7.52
N TYR A 202 10.66 18.49 8.04
CA TYR A 202 10.73 17.16 7.43
C TYR A 202 9.99 17.09 6.09
N TYR A 203 8.84 17.75 5.95
CA TYR A 203 8.04 17.75 4.73
C TYR A 203 8.44 18.84 3.71
N ARG A 204 9.26 19.81 4.09
CA ARG A 204 9.87 20.77 3.14
C ARG A 204 11.03 20.19 2.33
N ALA A 205 11.58 19.06 2.78
CA ALA A 205 12.70 18.39 2.11
C ALA A 205 12.27 17.37 1.04
N ILE A 206 10.97 17.16 0.82
CA ILE A 206 10.47 16.34 -0.29
C ILE A 206 10.29 17.26 -1.48
N PRO A 207 11.05 17.10 -2.59
CA PRO A 207 10.86 17.90 -3.81
C PRO A 207 9.41 17.73 -4.30
N GLN A 208 8.78 18.87 -4.65
CA GLN A 208 7.44 18.91 -5.26
C GLN A 208 7.45 18.36 -6.69
#